data_5ec16f7ee9a48cbc25394c9292fda5b9
#
_entry.id   5ec16f7ee9a48cbc25394c9292fda5b9
#
_cell.length_a   1.000
_cell.length_b   1.000
_cell.length_c   1.000
_cell.angle_alpha   90.00
_cell.angle_beta   90.00
_cell.angle_gamma   90.00
#
_symmetry.space_group_name_H-M   'P 1'
#
loop_
_entity.id
_entity.type
_entity.pdbx_description
1 polymer ?
#
loop_
_entity_poly.entity_id
_entity_poly.type
_entity_poly.pdbx_seq_one_letter_code
_entity_poly.pdbx_strand_id
1 'polypeptide(L)'
;MAKKMTMADIANLSGVGKSTVSRYFNGGYVKDETRAKIQKVIEEYNYTPNAFARLNAKQSNVIGVVVPTLNSKITSRVITSIDRYLREKGYTTLIQNSDHDIDQELQNIQRLIQLNVDGILISSIAITKDHKELLKKAGIPVVVLTQDYEDGISIIYDDYHAGKTIGEYIGKKGHQKVGYIGVYETDQAVGIERRNGVLDGLKEYGITPVTGKSDYSFIGGQTVTRELLERESDLDAIICATDRLAFGAYKILHEHKKRIPEEVSVAAFGGYDESTLLTPELTTLKFDSYGMGYLGAETILKMITGEPVAKKQIVGYEFIGGGRVR
;
A
#
# COMPACT_ATOMS: atom_id res chain seq x y z
N MET A 1 -27.93 -15.96 -26.87
CA MET A 1 -26.95 -16.23 -25.81
C MET A 1 -27.41 -17.48 -25.03
N ALA A 2 -26.60 -18.52 -24.90
CA ALA A 2 -26.93 -19.68 -24.11
C ALA A 2 -27.12 -19.30 -22.63
N LYS A 3 -28.22 -19.71 -22.02
CA LYS A 3 -28.52 -19.45 -20.61
C LYS A 3 -27.40 -20.03 -19.72
N LYS A 4 -26.68 -19.14 -19.02
CA LYS A 4 -25.59 -19.56 -18.13
C LYS A 4 -26.15 -20.39 -16.99
N MET A 5 -25.64 -21.60 -16.83
CA MET A 5 -26.09 -22.55 -15.80
C MET A 5 -25.89 -21.94 -14.38
N THR A 6 -26.83 -22.20 -13.50
CA THR A 6 -26.85 -21.69 -12.11
C THR A 6 -26.75 -22.82 -11.10
N MET A 7 -26.47 -22.49 -9.82
CA MET A 7 -26.55 -23.50 -8.73
C MET A 7 -27.93 -24.13 -8.60
N ALA A 8 -29.01 -23.43 -8.97
CA ALA A 8 -30.35 -23.98 -8.97
C ALA A 8 -30.53 -25.02 -10.07
N ASP A 9 -29.93 -24.80 -11.25
CA ASP A 9 -29.96 -25.79 -12.33
C ASP A 9 -29.17 -27.07 -11.96
N ILE A 10 -28.00 -26.91 -11.31
CA ILE A 10 -27.22 -28.05 -10.77
C ILE A 10 -28.04 -28.81 -9.72
N ALA A 11 -28.72 -28.12 -8.81
CA ALA A 11 -29.57 -28.72 -7.79
C ALA A 11 -30.69 -29.56 -8.42
N ASN A 12 -31.37 -28.99 -9.41
CA ASN A 12 -32.47 -29.68 -10.13
C ASN A 12 -31.92 -30.90 -10.88
N LEU A 13 -30.83 -30.79 -11.62
CA LEU A 13 -30.25 -31.87 -12.42
C LEU A 13 -29.66 -33.01 -11.56
N SER A 14 -29.08 -32.68 -10.41
CA SER A 14 -28.54 -33.68 -9.47
C SER A 14 -29.59 -34.25 -8.51
N GLY A 15 -30.82 -33.75 -8.55
CA GLY A 15 -31.92 -34.22 -7.70
C GLY A 15 -31.72 -33.90 -6.20
N VAL A 16 -31.03 -32.79 -5.88
CA VAL A 16 -30.75 -32.41 -4.49
C VAL A 16 -31.21 -30.96 -4.21
N GLY A 17 -31.31 -30.60 -2.94
CA GLY A 17 -31.65 -29.22 -2.57
C GLY A 17 -30.53 -28.22 -2.89
N LYS A 18 -30.88 -26.97 -3.23
CA LYS A 18 -29.94 -25.87 -3.49
C LYS A 18 -28.97 -25.64 -2.33
N SER A 19 -29.43 -25.83 -1.08
CA SER A 19 -28.59 -25.76 0.12
C SER A 19 -27.51 -26.84 0.18
N THR A 20 -27.82 -28.04 -0.36
CA THR A 20 -26.87 -29.15 -0.43
C THR A 20 -25.79 -28.89 -1.48
N VAL A 21 -26.17 -28.34 -2.64
CA VAL A 21 -25.20 -27.87 -3.67
C VAL A 21 -24.33 -26.78 -3.14
N SER A 22 -24.90 -25.79 -2.45
CA SER A 22 -24.13 -24.69 -1.78
C SER A 22 -23.14 -25.28 -0.76
N ARG A 23 -23.57 -26.24 0.05
CA ARG A 23 -22.70 -26.92 1.03
C ARG A 23 -21.57 -27.71 0.35
N TYR A 24 -21.84 -28.37 -0.77
CA TYR A 24 -20.82 -29.06 -1.58
C TYR A 24 -19.72 -28.12 -2.04
N PHE A 25 -20.07 -26.95 -2.60
CA PHE A 25 -19.11 -25.95 -3.08
C PHE A 25 -18.37 -25.22 -1.97
N ASN A 26 -18.95 -25.13 -0.78
CA ASN A 26 -18.34 -24.48 0.39
C ASN A 26 -17.55 -25.46 1.29
N GLY A 27 -17.23 -26.67 0.80
CA GLY A 27 -16.42 -27.65 1.53
C GLY A 27 -17.14 -28.28 2.73
N GLY A 28 -18.44 -28.04 2.91
CA GLY A 28 -19.23 -28.65 3.98
C GLY A 28 -19.51 -30.15 3.76
N TYR A 29 -19.95 -30.81 4.84
CA TYR A 29 -20.25 -32.24 4.77
C TYR A 29 -21.43 -32.51 3.85
N VAL A 30 -21.22 -33.37 2.86
CA VAL A 30 -22.24 -33.95 1.94
C VAL A 30 -21.95 -35.43 1.83
N LYS A 31 -22.97 -36.28 1.97
CA LYS A 31 -22.84 -37.72 1.82
C LYS A 31 -22.20 -38.10 0.48
N ASP A 32 -21.37 -39.12 0.44
CA ASP A 32 -20.58 -39.49 -0.74
C ASP A 32 -21.43 -39.77 -1.98
N GLU A 33 -22.57 -40.42 -1.82
CA GLU A 33 -23.54 -40.66 -2.92
C GLU A 33 -24.09 -39.36 -3.50
N THR A 34 -24.39 -38.38 -2.63
CA THR A 34 -24.88 -37.04 -3.03
C THR A 34 -23.77 -36.22 -3.68
N ARG A 35 -22.55 -36.33 -3.15
CA ARG A 35 -21.36 -35.71 -3.72
C ARG A 35 -21.11 -36.20 -5.15
N ALA A 36 -21.18 -37.51 -5.37
CA ALA A 36 -21.01 -38.12 -6.70
C ALA A 36 -22.06 -37.64 -7.70
N LYS A 37 -23.34 -37.52 -7.29
CA LYS A 37 -24.42 -36.99 -8.15
C LYS A 37 -24.15 -35.54 -8.57
N ILE A 38 -23.73 -34.70 -7.64
CA ILE A 38 -23.41 -33.29 -7.92
C ILE A 38 -22.19 -33.19 -8.83
N GLN A 39 -21.14 -33.97 -8.54
CA GLN A 39 -19.89 -33.98 -9.31
C GLN A 39 -20.15 -34.35 -10.77
N LYS A 40 -20.94 -35.41 -11.01
CA LYS A 40 -21.32 -35.87 -12.35
C LYS A 40 -21.98 -34.75 -13.18
N VAL A 41 -22.93 -34.01 -12.58
CA VAL A 41 -23.60 -32.88 -13.26
C VAL A 41 -22.63 -31.75 -13.54
N ILE A 42 -21.73 -31.43 -12.59
CA ILE A 42 -20.70 -30.40 -12.77
C ILE A 42 -19.81 -30.74 -13.97
N GLU A 43 -19.33 -31.96 -14.07
CA GLU A 43 -18.47 -32.45 -15.16
C GLU A 43 -19.18 -32.44 -16.50
N GLU A 44 -20.41 -33.00 -16.54
CA GLU A 44 -21.23 -33.09 -17.76
C GLU A 44 -21.52 -31.71 -18.37
N TYR A 45 -21.77 -30.71 -17.53
CA TYR A 45 -22.13 -29.37 -17.99
C TYR A 45 -20.97 -28.36 -17.90
N ASN A 46 -19.76 -28.80 -17.55
CA ASN A 46 -18.57 -27.97 -17.32
C ASN A 46 -18.90 -26.76 -16.46
N TYR A 47 -19.66 -26.97 -15.38
CA TYR A 47 -20.15 -25.90 -14.54
C TYR A 47 -19.06 -25.40 -13.60
N THR A 48 -18.75 -24.12 -13.68
CA THR A 48 -17.91 -23.43 -12.70
C THR A 48 -18.78 -22.47 -11.88
N PRO A 49 -18.76 -22.54 -10.54
CA PRO A 49 -19.51 -21.59 -9.71
C PRO A 49 -19.14 -20.16 -10.05
N ASN A 50 -20.14 -19.31 -10.23
CA ASN A 50 -19.87 -17.90 -10.40
C ASN A 50 -19.28 -17.35 -9.10
N ALA A 51 -18.01 -16.90 -9.14
CA ALA A 51 -17.34 -16.30 -7.98
C ALA A 51 -18.16 -15.15 -7.37
N PHE A 52 -18.81 -14.35 -8.21
CA PHE A 52 -19.70 -13.26 -7.78
C PHE A 52 -21.01 -13.74 -7.14
N ALA A 53 -21.46 -14.99 -7.39
CA ALA A 53 -22.63 -15.53 -6.68
C ALA A 53 -22.32 -15.83 -5.21
N ARG A 54 -21.05 -15.92 -4.82
CA ARG A 54 -20.61 -16.07 -3.43
C ARG A 54 -20.76 -14.78 -2.63
N LEU A 55 -20.74 -13.60 -3.29
CA LEU A 55 -20.98 -12.31 -2.63
C LEU A 55 -22.39 -12.22 -1.98
N ASN A 56 -23.33 -13.08 -2.35
CA ASN A 56 -24.63 -13.22 -1.70
C ASN A 56 -24.67 -14.31 -0.62
N ALA A 57 -23.55 -14.98 -0.35
CA ALA A 57 -23.45 -15.98 0.71
C ALA A 57 -23.13 -15.31 2.06
N LYS A 58 -23.30 -16.07 3.16
CA LYS A 58 -22.94 -15.57 4.51
C LYS A 58 -21.46 -15.25 4.65
N GLN A 59 -20.61 -15.82 3.80
CA GLN A 59 -19.18 -15.56 3.68
C GLN A 59 -18.81 -15.57 2.20
N SER A 60 -18.20 -14.48 1.73
CA SER A 60 -17.87 -14.29 0.31
C SER A 60 -16.52 -14.89 -0.07
N ASN A 61 -15.61 -15.06 0.90
CA ASN A 61 -14.18 -15.33 0.73
C ASN A 61 -13.49 -14.28 -0.17
N VAL A 62 -13.93 -13.04 -0.09
CA VAL A 62 -13.34 -11.92 -0.81
C VAL A 62 -12.90 -10.85 0.20
N ILE A 63 -11.68 -10.39 0.06
CA ILE A 63 -11.14 -9.23 0.79
C ILE A 63 -10.96 -8.09 -0.19
N GLY A 64 -11.57 -6.94 0.12
CA GLY A 64 -11.35 -5.70 -0.61
C GLY A 64 -10.01 -5.08 -0.22
N VAL A 65 -9.29 -4.53 -1.19
CA VAL A 65 -8.06 -3.78 -0.96
C VAL A 65 -8.15 -2.46 -1.71
N VAL A 66 -8.22 -1.36 -0.97
CA VAL A 66 -8.24 -0.01 -1.55
C VAL A 66 -6.83 0.58 -1.43
N VAL A 67 -6.32 1.12 -2.54
CA VAL A 67 -4.97 1.68 -2.61
C VAL A 67 -4.95 3.02 -3.33
N PRO A 68 -4.04 3.94 -2.96
CA PRO A 68 -3.97 5.27 -3.56
C PRO A 68 -3.42 5.24 -4.99
N THR A 69 -2.62 4.24 -5.34
CA THR A 69 -2.09 4.08 -6.69
C THR A 69 -1.54 2.67 -6.92
N LEU A 70 -1.69 2.17 -8.13
CA LEU A 70 -1.02 0.94 -8.59
C LEU A 70 0.39 1.21 -9.15
N ASN A 71 0.69 2.47 -9.43
CA ASN A 71 1.97 2.89 -10.01
C ASN A 71 3.01 3.26 -8.95
N SER A 72 3.12 2.44 -7.89
CA SER A 72 4.11 2.57 -6.82
C SER A 72 4.72 1.21 -6.51
N LYS A 73 6.05 1.14 -6.41
CA LYS A 73 6.75 -0.09 -6.01
C LYS A 73 6.35 -0.53 -4.59
N ILE A 74 6.19 0.42 -3.68
CA ILE A 74 5.76 0.14 -2.31
C ILE A 74 4.36 -0.48 -2.32
N THR A 75 3.40 0.18 -2.96
CA THR A 75 2.02 -0.33 -3.08
C THR A 75 1.99 -1.70 -3.76
N SER A 76 2.75 -1.90 -4.83
CA SER A 76 2.82 -3.17 -5.55
C SER A 76 3.35 -4.30 -4.66
N ARG A 77 4.41 -4.06 -3.84
CA ARG A 77 4.95 -5.04 -2.90
C ARG A 77 3.94 -5.38 -1.80
N VAL A 78 3.24 -4.37 -1.25
CA VAL A 78 2.17 -4.55 -0.25
C VAL A 78 1.06 -5.43 -0.82
N ILE A 79 0.50 -5.06 -2.00
CA ILE A 79 -0.57 -5.83 -2.67
C ILE A 79 -0.13 -7.28 -2.95
N THR A 80 1.09 -7.46 -3.46
CA THR A 80 1.62 -8.80 -3.77
C THR A 80 1.68 -9.69 -2.53
N SER A 81 2.09 -9.11 -1.39
CA SER A 81 2.15 -9.84 -0.12
C SER A 81 0.75 -10.16 0.41
N ILE A 82 -0.19 -9.20 0.35
CA ILE A 82 -1.60 -9.41 0.71
C ILE A 82 -2.19 -10.55 -0.12
N ASP A 83 -2.11 -10.47 -1.45
CA ASP A 83 -2.70 -11.46 -2.35
C ASP A 83 -2.13 -12.86 -2.12
N ARG A 84 -0.81 -12.98 -1.96
CA ARG A 84 -0.16 -14.26 -1.69
C ARG A 84 -0.72 -14.91 -0.42
N TYR A 85 -0.74 -14.17 0.69
CA TYR A 85 -1.22 -14.68 1.96
C TYR A 85 -2.72 -15.04 1.91
N LEU A 86 -3.56 -14.15 1.38
CA LEU A 86 -5.00 -14.37 1.28
C LEU A 86 -5.35 -15.58 0.40
N ARG A 87 -4.66 -15.72 -0.73
CA ARG A 87 -4.84 -16.88 -1.64
C ARG A 87 -4.49 -18.21 -0.98
N GLU A 88 -3.43 -18.27 -0.17
CA GLU A 88 -3.08 -19.48 0.61
C GLU A 88 -4.17 -19.84 1.63
N LYS A 89 -4.93 -18.85 2.09
CA LYS A 89 -6.07 -19.02 3.00
C LYS A 89 -7.42 -19.19 2.29
N GLY A 90 -7.43 -19.30 0.95
CA GLY A 90 -8.65 -19.51 0.15
C GLY A 90 -9.48 -18.26 -0.10
N TYR A 91 -8.94 -17.07 0.15
CA TYR A 91 -9.56 -15.79 -0.15
C TYR A 91 -9.14 -15.24 -1.51
N THR A 92 -10.03 -14.46 -2.11
CA THR A 92 -9.77 -13.69 -3.34
C THR A 92 -9.57 -12.22 -2.99
N THR A 93 -8.55 -11.60 -3.54
CA THR A 93 -8.27 -10.17 -3.38
C THR A 93 -9.00 -9.36 -4.45
N LEU A 94 -9.81 -8.36 -4.04
CA LEU A 94 -10.47 -7.42 -4.94
C LEU A 94 -9.87 -6.03 -4.77
N ILE A 95 -9.02 -5.62 -5.71
CA ILE A 95 -8.27 -4.37 -5.64
C ILE A 95 -9.05 -3.22 -6.27
N GLN A 96 -9.09 -2.08 -5.57
CA GLN A 96 -9.67 -0.81 -6.02
C GLN A 96 -8.61 0.29 -5.94
N ASN A 97 -8.34 0.96 -7.06
CA ASN A 97 -7.44 2.11 -7.13
C ASN A 97 -8.22 3.41 -6.94
N SER A 98 -7.75 4.31 -6.07
CA SER A 98 -8.36 5.63 -5.84
C SER A 98 -7.64 6.77 -6.56
N ASP A 99 -6.45 6.51 -7.10
CA ASP A 99 -5.62 7.50 -7.82
C ASP A 99 -5.35 8.78 -7.01
N HIS A 100 -5.08 8.62 -5.71
CA HIS A 100 -4.88 9.69 -4.73
C HIS A 100 -6.11 10.60 -4.51
N ASP A 101 -7.29 10.20 -5.00
CA ASP A 101 -8.55 10.93 -4.86
C ASP A 101 -9.34 10.37 -3.66
N ILE A 102 -9.57 11.22 -2.65
CA ILE A 102 -10.29 10.87 -1.42
C ILE A 102 -11.76 10.51 -1.68
N ASP A 103 -12.43 11.23 -2.59
CA ASP A 103 -13.83 10.96 -2.92
C ASP A 103 -13.97 9.62 -3.64
N GLN A 104 -13.04 9.32 -4.56
CA GLN A 104 -12.97 8.03 -5.23
C GLN A 104 -12.65 6.90 -4.23
N GLU A 105 -11.79 7.15 -3.24
CA GLU A 105 -11.46 6.19 -2.19
C GLU A 105 -12.70 5.85 -1.36
N LEU A 106 -13.45 6.85 -0.89
CA LEU A 106 -14.70 6.67 -0.16
C LEU A 106 -15.74 5.89 -0.97
N GLN A 107 -15.89 6.20 -2.26
CA GLN A 107 -16.77 5.46 -3.17
C GLN A 107 -16.33 4.00 -3.33
N ASN A 108 -15.02 3.74 -3.44
CA ASN A 108 -14.48 2.40 -3.54
C ASN A 108 -14.77 1.58 -2.28
N ILE A 109 -14.57 2.16 -1.09
CA ILE A 109 -14.90 1.53 0.20
C ILE A 109 -16.41 1.20 0.24
N GLN A 110 -17.27 2.15 -0.12
CA GLN A 110 -18.71 1.95 -0.12
C GLN A 110 -19.14 0.84 -1.09
N ARG A 111 -18.55 0.77 -2.28
CA ARG A 111 -18.80 -0.32 -3.25
C ARG A 111 -18.40 -1.68 -2.70
N LEU A 112 -17.25 -1.79 -2.02
CA LEU A 112 -16.81 -3.04 -1.40
C LEU A 112 -17.78 -3.49 -0.30
N ILE A 113 -18.28 -2.56 0.54
CA ILE A 113 -19.31 -2.86 1.54
C ILE A 113 -20.59 -3.38 0.87
N GLN A 114 -21.05 -2.72 -0.20
CA GLN A 114 -22.24 -3.15 -0.97
C GLN A 114 -22.05 -4.51 -1.66
N LEU A 115 -20.83 -4.86 -2.02
CA LEU A 115 -20.46 -6.17 -2.58
C LEU A 115 -20.38 -7.28 -1.51
N ASN A 116 -20.62 -6.96 -0.22
CA ASN A 116 -20.53 -7.89 0.90
C ASN A 116 -19.18 -8.64 0.94
N VAL A 117 -18.06 -7.95 0.78
CA VAL A 117 -16.75 -8.52 1.03
C VAL A 117 -16.60 -8.85 2.52
N ASP A 118 -15.78 -9.83 2.88
CA ASP A 118 -15.64 -10.29 4.27
C ASP A 118 -14.80 -9.32 5.12
N GLY A 119 -14.02 -8.46 4.48
CA GLY A 119 -13.22 -7.43 5.14
C GLY A 119 -12.54 -6.51 4.12
N ILE A 120 -12.03 -5.37 4.60
CA ILE A 120 -11.38 -4.35 3.76
C ILE A 120 -10.02 -3.97 4.34
N LEU A 121 -9.00 -3.97 3.50
CA LEU A 121 -7.70 -3.35 3.75
C LEU A 121 -7.65 -2.01 3.00
N ILE A 122 -7.28 -0.94 3.69
CA ILE A 122 -7.25 0.41 3.11
C ILE A 122 -5.84 0.97 3.28
N SER A 123 -5.13 1.19 2.17
CA SER A 123 -3.93 2.02 2.15
C SER A 123 -4.35 3.40 1.66
N SER A 124 -4.42 4.37 2.56
CA SER A 124 -4.89 5.73 2.29
C SER A 124 -3.74 6.73 2.35
N ILE A 125 -3.96 7.93 1.81
CA ILE A 125 -3.08 9.09 2.03
C ILE A 125 -3.47 9.86 3.30
N ALA A 126 -4.75 9.79 3.71
CA ALA A 126 -5.23 10.40 4.95
C ALA A 126 -6.55 9.77 5.39
N ILE A 127 -6.74 9.65 6.70
CA ILE A 127 -8.03 9.24 7.28
C ILE A 127 -8.84 10.47 7.68
N THR A 128 -9.75 10.87 6.82
CA THR A 128 -10.62 12.04 7.01
C THR A 128 -11.80 11.71 7.94
N LYS A 129 -12.57 12.74 8.30
CA LYS A 129 -13.83 12.58 9.05
C LYS A 129 -14.81 11.66 8.32
N ASP A 130 -14.92 11.80 7.00
CA ASP A 130 -15.85 10.99 6.19
C ASP A 130 -15.43 9.52 6.16
N HIS A 131 -14.11 9.23 6.13
CA HIS A 131 -13.61 7.88 6.34
C HIS A 131 -14.07 7.32 7.69
N LYS A 132 -13.84 8.06 8.78
CA LYS A 132 -14.21 7.60 10.14
C LYS A 132 -15.71 7.30 10.23
N GLU A 133 -16.56 8.14 9.66
CA GLU A 133 -18.01 7.92 9.62
C GLU A 133 -18.40 6.70 8.78
N LEU A 134 -17.79 6.51 7.62
CA LEU A 134 -18.06 5.37 6.73
C LEU A 134 -17.59 4.06 7.36
N LEU A 135 -16.35 4.03 7.87
CA LEU A 135 -15.76 2.83 8.45
C LEU A 135 -16.49 2.38 9.73
N LYS A 136 -16.94 3.32 10.55
CA LYS A 136 -17.77 3.02 11.73
C LYS A 136 -19.08 2.33 11.38
N LYS A 137 -19.64 2.61 10.20
CA LYS A 137 -20.90 2.05 9.70
C LYS A 137 -20.69 0.80 8.83
N ALA A 138 -19.47 0.43 8.52
CA ALA A 138 -19.16 -0.63 7.56
C ALA A 138 -19.72 -2.01 7.94
N GLY A 139 -19.81 -2.32 9.24
CA GLY A 139 -20.34 -3.60 9.75
C GLY A 139 -19.47 -4.82 9.42
N ILE A 140 -18.31 -4.62 8.84
CA ILE A 140 -17.31 -5.65 8.49
C ILE A 140 -15.93 -5.23 9.01
N PRO A 141 -15.00 -6.18 9.22
CA PRO A 141 -13.63 -5.88 9.59
C PRO A 141 -12.94 -4.93 8.62
N VAL A 142 -12.25 -3.92 9.16
CA VAL A 142 -11.41 -2.98 8.38
C VAL A 142 -10.07 -2.81 9.06
N VAL A 143 -8.99 -2.86 8.27
CA VAL A 143 -7.63 -2.54 8.72
C VAL A 143 -7.11 -1.41 7.83
N VAL A 144 -6.67 -0.32 8.46
CA VAL A 144 -6.02 0.80 7.78
C VAL A 144 -4.51 0.53 7.71
N LEU A 145 -3.96 0.65 6.53
CA LEU A 145 -2.52 0.51 6.26
C LEU A 145 -1.92 1.89 5.95
N THR A 146 -0.68 2.10 6.38
CA THR A 146 0.14 3.28 6.12
C THR A 146 -0.27 4.57 6.83
N GLN A 147 -1.50 4.67 7.34
CA GLN A 147 -1.98 5.82 8.11
C GLN A 147 -2.46 5.39 9.49
N ASP A 148 -2.33 6.26 10.48
CA ASP A 148 -2.88 6.01 11.82
C ASP A 148 -4.41 6.15 11.82
N TYR A 149 -5.08 5.20 12.49
CA TYR A 149 -6.53 5.21 12.63
C TYR A 149 -6.92 4.95 14.10
N GLU A 150 -7.05 6.03 14.86
CA GLU A 150 -7.32 5.98 16.31
C GLU A 150 -8.60 5.23 16.69
N ASP A 151 -9.62 5.26 15.82
CA ASP A 151 -10.93 4.64 16.09
C ASP A 151 -10.99 3.15 15.71
N GLY A 152 -9.93 2.58 15.13
CA GLY A 152 -9.92 1.20 14.65
C GLY A 152 -8.55 0.53 14.69
N ILE A 153 -8.30 -0.34 13.74
CA ILE A 153 -7.06 -1.09 13.60
C ILE A 153 -6.21 -0.47 12.52
N SER A 154 -4.94 -0.17 12.85
CA SER A 154 -3.97 0.38 11.90
C SER A 154 -2.62 -0.33 11.93
N ILE A 155 -1.99 -0.40 10.76
CA ILE A 155 -0.60 -0.84 10.60
C ILE A 155 0.13 0.25 9.83
N ILE A 156 1.15 0.84 10.44
CA ILE A 156 1.84 2.01 9.90
C ILE A 156 3.33 1.75 9.71
N TYR A 157 3.97 2.55 8.88
CA TYR A 157 5.41 2.72 8.92
C TYR A 157 5.79 3.76 9.98
N ASP A 158 7.01 3.70 10.48
CA ASP A 158 7.55 4.72 11.40
C ASP A 158 8.15 5.87 10.56
N ASP A 159 7.28 6.62 9.91
CA ASP A 159 7.65 7.68 8.97
C ASP A 159 8.44 8.82 9.62
N TYR A 160 8.06 9.21 10.85
CA TYR A 160 8.76 10.26 11.56
C TYR A 160 10.22 9.86 11.88
N HIS A 161 10.44 8.70 12.51
CA HIS A 161 11.80 8.27 12.84
C HIS A 161 12.62 7.90 11.59
N ALA A 162 11.97 7.39 10.54
CA ALA A 162 12.63 7.21 9.25
C ALA A 162 13.13 8.54 8.68
N GLY A 163 12.28 9.58 8.71
CA GLY A 163 12.65 10.92 8.31
C GLY A 163 13.81 11.46 9.15
N LYS A 164 13.71 11.34 10.48
CA LYS A 164 14.74 11.80 11.41
C LYS A 164 16.08 11.11 11.17
N THR A 165 16.08 9.80 10.92
CA THR A 165 17.28 9.03 10.61
C THR A 165 18.03 9.57 9.37
N ILE A 166 17.33 9.91 8.29
CA ILE A 166 17.96 10.51 7.10
C ILE A 166 18.43 11.92 7.38
N GLY A 167 17.66 12.76 8.09
CA GLY A 167 18.06 14.11 8.45
C GLY A 167 19.34 14.13 9.27
N GLU A 168 19.40 13.30 10.32
CA GLU A 168 20.61 13.14 11.17
C GLU A 168 21.79 12.61 10.35
N TYR A 169 21.56 11.65 9.47
CA TYR A 169 22.64 11.09 8.63
C TYR A 169 23.27 12.16 7.73
N ILE A 170 22.46 12.97 7.05
CA ILE A 170 22.92 14.09 6.22
C ILE A 170 23.67 15.13 7.06
N GLY A 171 23.11 15.52 8.20
CA GLY A 171 23.75 16.47 9.12
C GLY A 171 25.09 15.97 9.65
N LYS A 172 25.16 14.70 10.07
CA LYS A 172 26.38 14.03 10.56
C LYS A 172 27.49 13.97 9.51
N LYS A 173 27.14 13.91 8.23
CA LYS A 173 28.07 13.94 7.11
C LYS A 173 28.65 15.34 6.83
N GLY A 174 28.16 16.38 7.52
CA GLY A 174 28.70 17.74 7.44
C GLY A 174 28.09 18.62 6.35
N HIS A 175 27.00 18.19 5.73
CA HIS A 175 26.25 19.01 4.76
C HIS A 175 25.68 20.23 5.43
N GLN A 176 25.62 21.35 4.71
CA GLN A 176 25.13 22.63 5.22
C GLN A 176 24.00 23.24 4.39
N LYS A 177 24.01 23.01 3.08
CA LYS A 177 23.04 23.55 2.13
C LYS A 177 22.17 22.44 1.59
N VAL A 178 21.10 22.14 2.32
CA VAL A 178 20.24 20.99 2.06
C VAL A 178 18.94 21.40 1.38
N GLY A 179 18.61 20.74 0.28
CA GLY A 179 17.29 20.77 -0.34
C GLY A 179 16.41 19.60 0.16
N TYR A 180 15.13 19.84 0.39
CA TYR A 180 14.16 18.78 0.67
C TYR A 180 13.03 18.81 -0.36
N ILE A 181 12.84 17.69 -1.06
CA ILE A 181 11.74 17.47 -2.01
C ILE A 181 10.70 16.59 -1.34
N GLY A 182 9.66 17.22 -0.79
CA GLY A 182 8.54 16.55 -0.13
C GLY A 182 7.38 16.27 -1.08
N VAL A 183 6.33 15.67 -0.53
CA VAL A 183 5.03 15.54 -1.18
C VAL A 183 4.02 16.48 -0.51
N TYR A 184 2.81 16.59 -1.10
CA TYR A 184 1.77 17.43 -0.53
C TYR A 184 1.33 16.94 0.85
N GLU A 185 0.98 17.89 1.74
CA GLU A 185 0.58 17.63 3.13
C GLU A 185 -0.81 16.96 3.25
N THR A 186 -1.46 16.71 2.12
CA THR A 186 -2.64 15.83 2.07
C THR A 186 -2.30 14.40 2.45
N ASP A 187 -1.05 13.96 2.27
CA ASP A 187 -0.56 12.70 2.83
C ASP A 187 0.02 12.95 4.23
N GLN A 188 -0.68 12.43 5.26
CA GLN A 188 -0.28 12.62 6.65
C GLN A 188 1.07 11.94 6.95
N ALA A 189 1.27 10.71 6.51
CA ALA A 189 2.48 9.93 6.82
C ALA A 189 3.72 10.51 6.11
N VAL A 190 3.65 10.65 4.78
CA VAL A 190 4.82 11.06 3.97
C VAL A 190 4.96 12.58 3.89
N GLY A 191 3.86 13.30 3.71
CA GLY A 191 3.86 14.76 3.54
C GLY A 191 4.05 15.52 4.85
N ILE A 192 3.68 14.94 5.99
CA ILE A 192 3.79 15.61 7.30
C ILE A 192 4.78 14.88 8.20
N GLU A 193 4.52 13.61 8.59
CA GLU A 193 5.33 12.92 9.60
C GLU A 193 6.77 12.71 9.13
N ARG A 194 6.97 12.15 7.94
CA ARG A 194 8.31 11.94 7.37
C ARG A 194 9.07 13.25 7.20
N ARG A 195 8.39 14.27 6.66
CA ARG A 195 8.98 15.60 6.50
C ARG A 195 9.42 16.17 7.86
N ASN A 196 8.55 16.13 8.85
CA ASN A 196 8.86 16.66 10.18
C ASN A 196 10.08 15.94 10.78
N GLY A 197 10.14 14.61 10.62
CA GLY A 197 11.31 13.84 11.02
C GLY A 197 12.59 14.34 10.34
N VAL A 198 12.58 14.51 9.00
CA VAL A 198 13.75 15.05 8.26
C VAL A 198 14.16 16.43 8.79
N LEU A 199 13.20 17.34 8.98
CA LEU A 199 13.47 18.70 9.46
C LEU A 199 14.07 18.68 10.88
N ASP A 200 13.52 17.86 11.77
CA ASP A 200 14.02 17.75 13.15
C ASP A 200 15.42 17.10 13.18
N GLY A 201 15.68 16.08 12.36
CA GLY A 201 17.00 15.47 12.24
C GLY A 201 18.06 16.46 11.73
N LEU A 202 17.75 17.26 10.71
CA LEU A 202 18.63 18.31 10.20
C LEU A 202 18.86 19.44 11.21
N LYS A 203 17.82 19.81 11.96
CA LYS A 203 17.88 20.87 12.97
C LYS A 203 18.88 20.57 14.09
N GLU A 204 19.11 19.31 14.44
CA GLU A 204 20.11 18.91 15.42
C GLU A 204 21.54 19.34 15.02
N TYR A 205 21.76 19.54 13.71
CA TYR A 205 23.03 20.03 13.14
C TYR A 205 22.99 21.50 12.69
N GLY A 206 21.94 22.25 13.09
CA GLY A 206 21.77 23.65 12.76
C GLY A 206 21.38 23.90 11.30
N ILE A 207 20.90 22.90 10.58
CA ILE A 207 20.56 22.98 9.16
C ILE A 207 19.07 23.27 8.99
N THR A 208 18.77 24.31 8.20
CA THR A 208 17.39 24.61 7.74
C THR A 208 17.34 24.38 6.23
N PRO A 209 16.64 23.34 5.74
CA PRO A 209 16.64 23.03 4.31
C PRO A 209 15.76 23.97 3.51
N VAL A 210 16.12 24.22 2.25
CA VAL A 210 15.22 24.79 1.26
C VAL A 210 14.25 23.71 0.83
N THR A 211 12.94 23.96 0.94
CA THR A 211 11.92 22.92 0.70
C THR A 211 11.11 23.19 -0.57
N GLY A 212 10.75 22.13 -1.26
CA GLY A 212 9.77 22.12 -2.33
C GLY A 212 8.79 20.94 -2.18
N LYS A 213 7.60 21.07 -2.76
CA LYS A 213 6.54 20.06 -2.70
C LYS A 213 6.17 19.58 -4.10
N SER A 214 5.90 18.31 -4.24
CA SER A 214 5.59 17.65 -5.49
C SER A 214 4.47 16.62 -5.32
N ASP A 215 3.95 16.11 -6.42
CA ASP A 215 3.33 14.80 -6.44
C ASP A 215 4.41 13.69 -6.29
N TYR A 216 3.99 12.43 -6.35
CA TYR A 216 4.93 11.29 -6.25
C TYR A 216 5.64 10.95 -7.56
N SER A 217 5.53 11.81 -8.59
CA SER A 217 6.00 11.50 -9.94
C SER A 217 7.50 11.77 -10.14
N PHE A 218 8.09 11.03 -11.07
CA PHE A 218 9.43 11.30 -11.56
C PHE A 218 9.58 12.73 -12.14
N ILE A 219 8.53 13.21 -12.84
CA ILE A 219 8.50 14.56 -13.43
C ILE A 219 8.43 15.61 -12.32
N GLY A 220 7.62 15.38 -11.29
CA GLY A 220 7.55 16.27 -10.13
C GLY A 220 8.90 16.42 -9.44
N GLY A 221 9.66 15.32 -9.29
CA GLY A 221 11.03 15.37 -8.80
C GLY A 221 11.94 16.25 -9.65
N GLN A 222 11.82 16.19 -10.99
CA GLN A 222 12.58 17.07 -11.89
C GLN A 222 12.21 18.55 -11.69
N THR A 223 10.91 18.85 -11.69
CA THR A 223 10.41 20.22 -11.58
C THR A 223 10.91 20.87 -10.29
N VAL A 224 10.68 20.21 -9.16
CA VAL A 224 11.08 20.77 -7.86
C VAL A 224 12.60 20.86 -7.72
N THR A 225 13.37 19.95 -8.32
CA THR A 225 14.84 20.07 -8.29
C THR A 225 15.32 21.32 -9.03
N ARG A 226 14.74 21.65 -10.20
CA ARG A 226 15.08 22.92 -10.89
C ARG A 226 14.75 24.12 -10.03
N GLU A 227 13.56 24.19 -9.46
CA GLU A 227 13.13 25.27 -8.57
C GLU A 227 14.07 25.45 -7.36
N LEU A 228 14.51 24.32 -6.76
CA LEU A 228 15.45 24.38 -5.63
C LEU A 228 16.82 24.91 -6.07
N LEU A 229 17.36 24.49 -7.22
CA LEU A 229 18.63 24.95 -7.75
C LEU A 229 18.59 26.43 -8.20
N GLU A 230 17.45 26.93 -8.66
CA GLU A 230 17.24 28.35 -8.96
C GLU A 230 17.23 29.21 -7.68
N ARG A 231 16.69 28.68 -6.58
CA ARG A 231 16.63 29.38 -5.28
C ARG A 231 17.94 29.29 -4.51
N GLU A 232 18.66 28.18 -4.63
CA GLU A 232 19.91 27.90 -3.95
C GLU A 232 20.80 27.06 -4.87
N SER A 233 21.67 27.72 -5.64
CA SER A 233 22.47 27.06 -6.70
C SER A 233 23.63 26.20 -6.16
N ASP A 234 23.99 26.37 -4.89
CA ASP A 234 25.11 25.72 -4.22
C ASP A 234 24.65 24.67 -3.16
N LEU A 235 23.45 24.07 -3.39
CA LEU A 235 23.02 22.93 -2.60
C LEU A 235 24.09 21.83 -2.61
N ASP A 236 24.43 21.30 -1.44
CA ASP A 236 25.39 20.21 -1.25
C ASP A 236 24.74 18.87 -0.90
N ALA A 237 23.45 18.87 -0.59
CA ALA A 237 22.64 17.67 -0.46
C ALA A 237 21.17 17.89 -0.86
N ILE A 238 20.52 16.84 -1.38
CA ILE A 238 19.08 16.83 -1.63
C ILE A 238 18.50 15.56 -0.99
N ILE A 239 17.50 15.74 -0.13
CA ILE A 239 16.70 14.67 0.45
C ILE A 239 15.35 14.62 -0.28
N CYS A 240 15.00 13.48 -0.85
CA CYS A 240 13.74 13.28 -1.57
C CYS A 240 12.81 12.37 -0.77
N ALA A 241 11.55 12.73 -0.63
CA ALA A 241 10.55 11.96 0.11
C ALA A 241 10.33 10.53 -0.43
N THR A 242 10.71 10.25 -1.69
CA THR A 242 10.69 8.92 -2.29
C THR A 242 11.86 8.73 -3.26
N ASP A 243 12.25 7.46 -3.49
CA ASP A 243 13.28 7.11 -4.50
C ASP A 243 12.86 7.59 -5.90
N ARG A 244 11.57 7.59 -6.23
CA ARG A 244 11.07 8.05 -7.53
C ARG A 244 11.29 9.55 -7.74
N LEU A 245 11.13 10.36 -6.70
CA LEU A 245 11.49 11.79 -6.72
C LEU A 245 12.99 11.97 -6.87
N ALA A 246 13.79 11.13 -6.17
CA ALA A 246 15.24 11.15 -6.27
C ALA A 246 15.73 10.86 -7.69
N PHE A 247 15.13 9.91 -8.39
CA PHE A 247 15.47 9.66 -9.81
C PHE A 247 15.21 10.88 -10.68
N GLY A 248 14.14 11.64 -10.39
CA GLY A 248 13.88 12.93 -11.03
C GLY A 248 14.96 13.96 -10.73
N ALA A 249 15.38 14.05 -9.45
CA ALA A 249 16.46 14.93 -9.02
C ALA A 249 17.78 14.57 -9.71
N TYR A 250 18.12 13.29 -9.80
CA TYR A 250 19.31 12.81 -10.52
C TYR A 250 19.37 13.32 -11.96
N LYS A 251 18.25 13.21 -12.68
CA LYS A 251 18.19 13.67 -14.07
C LYS A 251 18.55 15.14 -14.18
N ILE A 252 18.00 15.98 -13.30
CA ILE A 252 18.26 17.43 -13.32
C ILE A 252 19.68 17.76 -12.88
N LEU A 253 20.19 17.12 -11.83
CA LEU A 253 21.58 17.30 -11.40
C LEU A 253 22.55 16.93 -12.53
N HIS A 254 22.27 15.86 -13.26
CA HIS A 254 23.05 15.49 -14.45
C HIS A 254 22.99 16.53 -15.58
N GLU A 255 21.81 17.07 -15.89
CA GLU A 255 21.64 18.15 -16.87
C GLU A 255 22.44 19.41 -16.47
N HIS A 256 22.53 19.68 -15.16
CA HIS A 256 23.32 20.79 -14.60
C HIS A 256 24.80 20.43 -14.40
N LYS A 257 25.24 19.25 -14.86
CA LYS A 257 26.62 18.75 -14.74
C LYS A 257 27.14 18.66 -13.30
N LYS A 258 26.25 18.53 -12.33
CA LYS A 258 26.61 18.33 -10.93
C LYS A 258 27.05 16.87 -10.73
N ARG A 259 28.21 16.69 -10.08
CA ARG A 259 28.72 15.35 -9.74
C ARG A 259 28.06 14.84 -8.45
N ILE A 260 27.62 13.62 -8.48
CA ILE A 260 26.98 12.95 -7.35
C ILE A 260 27.88 11.75 -6.95
N PRO A 261 28.37 11.68 -5.72
CA PRO A 261 28.07 12.55 -4.54
C PRO A 261 29.03 13.73 -4.33
N GLU A 262 30.05 13.93 -5.19
CA GLU A 262 31.18 14.84 -4.92
C GLU A 262 30.74 16.32 -4.74
N GLU A 263 29.71 16.77 -5.45
CA GLU A 263 29.20 18.12 -5.35
C GLU A 263 27.84 18.16 -4.64
N VAL A 264 26.94 17.20 -4.95
CA VAL A 264 25.61 17.10 -4.37
C VAL A 264 25.33 15.69 -3.92
N SER A 265 25.12 15.47 -2.66
CA SER A 265 24.66 14.19 -2.12
C SER A 265 23.16 14.02 -2.31
N VAL A 266 22.69 12.78 -2.53
CA VAL A 266 21.26 12.49 -2.67
C VAL A 266 20.86 11.32 -1.77
N ALA A 267 19.79 11.53 -0.98
CA ALA A 267 19.19 10.49 -0.14
C ALA A 267 17.67 10.46 -0.33
N ALA A 268 17.04 9.31 -0.11
CA ALA A 268 15.62 9.15 -0.33
C ALA A 268 14.99 8.05 0.55
N PHE A 269 13.75 7.66 0.23
CA PHE A 269 12.98 6.64 0.95
C PHE A 269 12.25 5.74 -0.06
N GLY A 270 12.28 4.42 0.20
CA GLY A 270 11.56 3.44 -0.61
C GLY A 270 12.33 2.13 -0.80
N GLY A 271 13.65 2.17 -0.97
CA GLY A 271 14.46 1.00 -1.27
C GLY A 271 14.00 0.31 -2.55
N TYR A 272 13.86 1.08 -3.64
CA TYR A 272 13.49 0.54 -4.94
C TYR A 272 14.64 -0.26 -5.53
N ASP A 273 14.32 -1.31 -6.28
CA ASP A 273 15.36 -2.12 -6.93
C ASP A 273 16.16 -1.30 -7.93
N GLU A 274 15.52 -0.33 -8.59
CA GLU A 274 16.16 0.62 -9.51
C GLU A 274 17.22 1.50 -8.85
N SER A 275 17.15 1.69 -7.53
CA SER A 275 18.17 2.44 -6.76
C SER A 275 19.54 1.79 -6.80
N THR A 276 19.60 0.46 -6.97
CA THR A 276 20.84 -0.31 -7.10
C THR A 276 21.50 -0.20 -8.47
N LEU A 277 20.76 0.27 -9.50
CA LEU A 277 21.29 0.49 -10.85
C LEU A 277 22.13 1.75 -10.95
N LEU A 278 22.04 2.63 -9.99
CA LEU A 278 22.85 3.84 -9.93
C LEU A 278 24.26 3.51 -9.45
N THR A 279 25.27 4.24 -9.93
CA THR A 279 26.67 4.07 -9.53
C THR A 279 27.23 5.39 -9.01
N PRO A 280 27.54 5.47 -7.69
CA PRO A 280 27.23 4.54 -6.60
C PRO A 280 25.73 4.39 -6.36
N GLU A 281 25.28 3.37 -5.61
CA GLU A 281 23.86 3.12 -5.30
C GLU A 281 23.25 4.27 -4.48
N LEU A 282 21.93 4.49 -4.63
CA LEU A 282 21.20 5.53 -3.89
C LEU A 282 21.17 5.20 -2.38
N THR A 283 21.54 6.16 -1.55
CA THR A 283 21.28 6.09 -0.10
C THR A 283 19.78 6.24 0.15
N THR A 284 19.16 5.21 0.74
CA THR A 284 17.72 5.19 0.93
C THR A 284 17.31 4.43 2.21
N LEU A 285 16.14 4.73 2.74
CA LEU A 285 15.48 3.91 3.75
C LEU A 285 14.45 2.98 3.08
N LYS A 286 14.63 1.68 3.29
CA LYS A 286 13.76 0.64 2.76
C LYS A 286 12.75 0.21 3.82
N PHE A 287 11.48 0.52 3.60
CA PHE A 287 10.40 0.01 4.43
C PHE A 287 10.09 -1.45 4.09
N ASP A 288 9.75 -2.24 5.13
CA ASP A 288 9.30 -3.62 4.93
C ASP A 288 7.87 -3.67 4.37
N SER A 289 7.75 -3.40 3.08
CA SER A 289 6.46 -3.37 2.38
C SER A 289 5.82 -4.76 2.27
N TYR A 290 6.63 -5.83 2.22
CA TYR A 290 6.10 -7.20 2.24
C TYR A 290 5.55 -7.56 3.63
N GLY A 291 6.26 -7.17 4.71
CA GLY A 291 5.78 -7.33 6.08
C GLY A 291 4.49 -6.54 6.33
N MET A 292 4.37 -5.32 5.80
CA MET A 292 3.13 -4.54 5.85
C MET A 292 1.95 -5.31 5.25
N GLY A 293 2.12 -5.83 4.05
CA GLY A 293 1.07 -6.61 3.37
C GLY A 293 0.71 -7.90 4.10
N TYR A 294 1.72 -8.63 4.58
CA TYR A 294 1.54 -9.85 5.37
C TYR A 294 0.74 -9.57 6.65
N LEU A 295 1.18 -8.60 7.46
CA LEU A 295 0.51 -8.23 8.71
C LEU A 295 -0.92 -7.74 8.46
N GLY A 296 -1.15 -6.96 7.40
CA GLY A 296 -2.49 -6.52 7.00
C GLY A 296 -3.42 -7.70 6.72
N ALA A 297 -2.97 -8.63 5.89
CA ALA A 297 -3.73 -9.82 5.52
C ALA A 297 -3.94 -10.77 6.70
N GLU A 298 -2.95 -10.97 7.55
CA GLU A 298 -3.09 -11.77 8.77
C GLU A 298 -4.07 -11.14 9.76
N THR A 299 -3.95 -9.83 9.99
CA THR A 299 -4.78 -9.07 10.93
C THR A 299 -6.24 -9.10 10.50
N ILE A 300 -6.55 -8.87 9.22
CA ILE A 300 -7.95 -8.89 8.74
C ILE A 300 -8.58 -10.27 8.89
N LEU A 301 -7.85 -11.36 8.64
CA LEU A 301 -8.37 -12.71 8.82
C LEU A 301 -8.61 -13.05 10.30
N LYS A 302 -7.72 -12.63 11.20
CA LYS A 302 -7.93 -12.76 12.66
C LYS A 302 -9.20 -12.02 13.10
N MET A 303 -9.44 -10.81 12.60
CA MET A 303 -10.67 -10.08 12.89
C MET A 303 -11.93 -10.81 12.39
N ILE A 304 -11.88 -11.41 11.19
CA ILE A 304 -13.00 -12.19 10.63
C ILE A 304 -13.30 -13.43 11.49
N THR A 305 -12.28 -14.06 12.06
CA THR A 305 -12.44 -15.23 12.95
C THR A 305 -12.74 -14.87 14.39
N GLY A 306 -12.72 -13.57 14.74
CA GLY A 306 -12.99 -13.07 16.10
C GLY A 306 -11.79 -13.22 17.04
N GLU A 307 -10.59 -13.40 16.50
CA GLU A 307 -9.36 -13.43 17.28
C GLU A 307 -8.92 -12.01 17.67
N PRO A 308 -8.27 -11.85 18.84
CA PRO A 308 -7.79 -10.55 19.29
C PRO A 308 -6.63 -10.06 18.40
N VAL A 309 -6.65 -8.76 18.08
CA VAL A 309 -5.61 -8.09 17.29
C VAL A 309 -5.11 -6.83 17.99
N ALA A 310 -3.87 -6.44 17.75
CA ALA A 310 -3.34 -5.19 18.26
C ALA A 310 -4.01 -4.00 17.56
N LYS A 311 -4.34 -2.96 18.32
CA LYS A 311 -4.99 -1.74 17.81
C LYS A 311 -4.09 -1.01 16.80
N LYS A 312 -2.79 -0.95 17.08
CA LYS A 312 -1.77 -0.33 16.24
C LYS A 312 -0.54 -1.21 16.15
N GLN A 313 -0.04 -1.40 14.97
CA GLN A 313 1.22 -2.10 14.69
C GLN A 313 2.13 -1.20 13.87
N ILE A 314 3.44 -1.28 14.12
CA ILE A 314 4.44 -0.47 13.42
C ILE A 314 5.37 -1.41 12.66
N VAL A 315 5.53 -1.16 11.38
CA VAL A 315 6.45 -1.88 10.50
C VAL A 315 7.74 -1.08 10.39
N GLY A 316 8.86 -1.75 10.61
CA GLY A 316 10.18 -1.15 10.59
C GLY A 316 10.72 -0.84 9.19
N TYR A 317 11.94 -0.31 9.20
CA TYR A 317 12.71 0.01 8.01
C TYR A 317 14.17 -0.40 8.16
N GLU A 318 14.87 -0.51 7.04
CA GLU A 318 16.29 -0.78 6.92
C GLU A 318 16.98 0.43 6.27
N PHE A 319 18.12 0.86 6.84
CA PHE A 319 18.95 1.90 6.24
C PHE A 319 19.91 1.29 5.23
N ILE A 320 19.85 1.74 3.98
CA ILE A 320 20.72 1.30 2.90
C ILE A 320 21.67 2.46 2.55
N GLY A 321 22.92 2.36 2.99
CA GLY A 321 23.97 3.31 2.67
C GLY A 321 24.56 3.03 1.29
N GLY A 322 24.01 3.63 0.24
CA GLY A 322 24.42 3.36 -1.15
C GLY A 322 25.64 4.11 -1.65
N GLY A 323 26.31 4.93 -0.81
CA GLY A 323 27.47 5.72 -1.21
C GLY A 323 27.16 7.01 -1.99
N ARG A 324 25.91 7.44 -2.06
CA ARG A 324 25.47 8.71 -2.67
C ARG A 324 25.46 9.90 -1.69
N VAL A 325 25.99 9.67 -0.50
CA VAL A 325 26.20 10.69 0.52
C VAL A 325 27.66 10.63 0.94
N ARG A 326 28.43 11.69 0.70
CA ARG A 326 29.85 11.81 1.06
C ARG A 326 30.04 12.24 2.51
#